data_2453988d29629b82a54f6287111438dd
#
_entry.id   2453988d29629b82a54f6287111438dd
#
_cell.length_a   1.000
_cell.length_b   1.000
_cell.length_c   1.000
_cell.angle_alpha   90.00
_cell.angle_beta   90.00
_cell.angle_gamma   90.00
#
_symmetry.space_group_name_H-M   'P 1'
#
loop_
_entity.id
_entity.type
_entity.pdbx_description
1 polymer ?
#
loop_
_entity_poly.entity_id
_entity_poly.type
_entity_poly.pdbx_seq_one_letter_code
_entity_poly.pdbx_strand_id
1 'polypeptide(L)'
;MNLIIETQELYKLVKNKWQDNVLVIDTRAFSEYKKGHVPGAINIDLFQLHWFDTTARGIKDFNRQCRLLLSNIGVRRDSKVVFYDNISGISAPRGVWLLLYFGHEHVYLLDGGFEKWKREKLPVEVKSNPFRPVHF
;
A
#
# COMPACT_ATOMS: atom_id res chain seq x y z
N MET A 1 -8.64 -2.47 17.07
CA MET A 1 -7.95 -2.64 15.77
C MET A 1 -6.81 -1.63 15.68
N ASN A 2 -5.59 -2.09 15.53
CA ASN A 2 -4.43 -1.20 15.35
C ASN A 2 -4.10 -1.08 13.87
N LEU A 3 -4.26 0.12 13.33
CA LEU A 3 -4.00 0.42 11.91
C LEU A 3 -2.64 1.04 11.66
N ILE A 4 -1.82 1.21 12.69
CA ILE A 4 -0.51 1.86 12.56
C ILE A 4 0.58 0.82 12.77
N ILE A 5 1.59 0.85 11.89
CA ILE A 5 2.79 0.04 12.04
C ILE A 5 4.01 0.95 12.15
N GLU A 6 4.91 0.62 13.07
CA GLU A 6 6.14 1.37 13.25
C GLU A 6 7.18 0.97 12.21
N THR A 7 8.12 1.89 11.92
CA THR A 7 9.18 1.63 10.95
C THR A 7 10.00 0.40 11.30
N GLN A 8 10.33 0.21 12.57
CA GLN A 8 11.13 -0.94 13.00
C GLN A 8 10.37 -2.25 12.84
N GLU A 9 9.05 -2.23 13.08
CA GLU A 9 8.21 -3.40 12.86
C GLU A 9 8.16 -3.77 11.38
N LEU A 10 7.97 -2.78 10.50
CA LEU A 10 7.95 -3.03 9.07
C LEU A 10 9.31 -3.54 8.59
N TYR A 11 10.40 -2.96 9.08
CA TYR A 11 11.73 -3.43 8.73
C TYR A 11 11.92 -4.91 9.05
N LYS A 12 11.47 -5.35 10.22
CA LYS A 12 11.54 -6.78 10.59
C LYS A 12 10.77 -7.66 9.60
N LEU A 13 9.67 -7.18 9.07
CA LEU A 13 8.87 -7.94 8.11
C LEU A 13 9.54 -7.99 6.73
N VAL A 14 10.06 -6.87 6.24
CA VAL A 14 10.62 -6.80 4.88
C VAL A 14 12.03 -7.36 4.76
N LYS A 15 12.80 -7.40 5.84
CA LYS A 15 14.14 -7.99 5.79
C LYS A 15 14.11 -9.51 5.66
N ASN A 16 12.98 -10.13 5.98
CA ASN A 16 12.80 -11.56 5.83
C ASN A 16 12.18 -11.84 4.47
N LYS A 17 13.02 -12.16 3.49
CA LYS A 17 12.61 -12.36 2.09
C LYS A 17 11.61 -13.50 1.87
N TRP A 18 11.39 -14.33 2.89
CA TRP A 18 10.51 -15.50 2.77
C TRP A 18 9.10 -15.25 3.29
N GLN A 19 8.80 -14.02 3.72
CA GLN A 19 7.44 -13.66 4.15
C GLN A 19 6.61 -13.21 2.95
N ASP A 20 6.01 -14.16 2.26
CA ASP A 20 5.24 -13.91 1.03
C ASP A 20 3.94 -13.18 1.28
N ASN A 21 3.45 -13.16 2.52
CA ASN A 21 2.15 -12.55 2.84
C ASN A 21 2.24 -11.07 3.19
N VAL A 22 3.41 -10.46 3.11
CA VAL A 22 3.57 -9.03 3.36
C VAL A 22 3.62 -8.29 2.04
N LEU A 23 2.71 -7.33 1.86
CA LEU A 23 2.65 -6.48 0.67
C LEU A 23 2.81 -5.03 1.11
N VAL A 24 3.88 -4.38 0.66
CA VAL A 24 4.15 -2.98 0.96
C VAL A 24 3.82 -2.15 -0.27
N ILE A 25 3.00 -1.12 -0.09
CA ILE A 25 2.53 -0.28 -1.19
C ILE A 25 2.93 1.17 -0.94
N ASP A 26 3.78 1.66 -1.84
CA ASP A 26 4.18 3.06 -1.90
C ASP A 26 3.11 3.81 -2.71
N THR A 27 2.43 4.76 -2.09
CA THR A 27 1.34 5.49 -2.72
C THR A 27 1.75 6.83 -3.30
N ARG A 28 3.07 7.11 -3.33
CA ARG A 28 3.60 8.35 -3.90
C ARG A 28 3.60 8.29 -5.42
N ALA A 29 3.87 9.43 -6.06
CA ALA A 29 4.09 9.46 -7.51
C ALA A 29 5.27 8.56 -7.89
N PHE A 30 5.22 7.97 -9.08
CA PHE A 30 6.29 7.09 -9.55
C PHE A 30 7.65 7.78 -9.55
N SER A 31 7.70 9.09 -9.86
CA SER A 31 8.94 9.87 -9.85
C SER A 31 9.64 9.86 -8.48
N GLU A 32 8.88 9.80 -7.40
CA GLU A 32 9.43 9.69 -6.05
C GLU A 32 9.84 8.26 -5.73
N TYR A 33 8.99 7.30 -6.09
CA TYR A 33 9.24 5.87 -5.87
C TYR A 33 10.56 5.42 -6.51
N LYS A 34 10.82 5.83 -7.74
CA LYS A 34 12.03 5.42 -8.46
C LYS A 34 13.33 5.99 -7.87
N LYS A 35 13.24 7.08 -7.11
CA LYS A 35 14.39 7.67 -6.43
C LYS A 35 14.79 6.90 -5.18
N GLY A 36 13.88 6.17 -4.61
CA GLY A 36 14.11 5.35 -3.42
C GLY A 36 12.80 4.99 -2.74
N HIS A 37 12.71 3.76 -2.27
CA HIS A 37 11.53 3.26 -1.59
C HIS A 37 11.89 2.13 -0.63
N VAL A 38 10.93 1.75 0.20
CA VAL A 38 11.09 0.62 1.12
C VAL A 38 11.35 -0.65 0.30
N PRO A 39 12.35 -1.47 0.67
CA PRO A 39 12.64 -2.69 -0.08
C PRO A 39 11.41 -3.58 -0.27
N GLY A 40 11.18 -4.02 -1.50
CA GLY A 40 10.05 -4.86 -1.85
C GLY A 40 8.75 -4.11 -2.15
N ALA A 41 8.69 -2.81 -1.90
CA ALA A 41 7.47 -2.04 -2.12
C ALA A 41 7.10 -1.96 -3.60
N ILE A 42 5.79 -2.10 -3.88
CA ILE A 42 5.22 -1.77 -5.19
C ILE A 42 4.68 -0.35 -5.15
N ASN A 43 4.43 0.24 -6.32
CA ASN A 43 3.99 1.64 -6.39
C ASN A 43 2.60 1.75 -7.02
N ILE A 44 1.69 2.40 -6.30
CA ILE A 44 0.37 2.79 -6.81
C ILE A 44 0.12 4.23 -6.41
N ASP A 45 0.03 5.13 -7.37
CA ASP A 45 -0.28 6.54 -7.11
C ASP A 45 -1.76 6.70 -6.79
N LEU A 46 -2.11 6.56 -5.51
CA LEU A 46 -3.50 6.65 -5.06
C LEU A 46 -4.03 8.09 -5.02
N PHE A 47 -3.16 9.09 -5.17
CA PHE A 47 -3.62 10.47 -5.27
C PHE A 47 -4.52 10.67 -6.49
N GLN A 48 -4.30 9.87 -7.55
CA GLN A 48 -5.09 9.93 -8.79
C GLN A 48 -6.42 9.19 -8.71
N LEU A 49 -6.70 8.48 -7.61
CA LEU A 49 -7.94 7.72 -7.48
C LEU A 49 -9.06 8.62 -6.97
N HIS A 50 -10.00 8.94 -7.86
CA HIS A 50 -11.17 9.76 -7.54
C HIS A 50 -12.45 9.04 -8.01
N TRP A 51 -13.54 9.17 -7.23
CA TRP A 51 -14.82 8.62 -7.62
C TRP A 51 -15.93 9.51 -7.09
N PHE A 52 -16.77 10.02 -8.00
CA PHE A 52 -17.80 11.00 -7.67
C PHE A 52 -19.23 10.50 -7.88
N ASP A 53 -19.42 9.35 -8.52
CA ASP A 53 -20.76 8.83 -8.79
C ASP A 53 -21.23 7.95 -7.63
N THR A 54 -22.16 8.48 -6.82
CA THR A 54 -22.71 7.79 -5.65
C THR A 54 -24.05 7.13 -5.91
N THR A 55 -24.48 7.03 -7.19
CA THR A 55 -25.66 6.24 -7.55
C THR A 55 -25.38 4.75 -7.32
N ALA A 56 -26.44 3.92 -7.27
CA ALA A 56 -26.29 2.47 -7.11
C ALA A 56 -25.41 1.87 -8.20
N ARG A 57 -25.55 2.33 -9.46
CA ARG A 57 -24.72 1.89 -10.56
C ARG A 57 -23.26 2.35 -10.40
N GLY A 58 -23.06 3.60 -10.00
CA GLY A 58 -21.73 4.16 -9.78
C GLY A 58 -20.98 3.43 -8.67
N ILE A 59 -21.66 3.10 -7.58
CA ILE A 59 -21.05 2.34 -6.48
C ILE A 59 -20.67 0.93 -6.96
N LYS A 60 -21.53 0.29 -7.74
CA LYS A 60 -21.23 -1.03 -8.31
C LYS A 60 -20.00 -1.00 -9.22
N ASP A 61 -19.91 0.01 -10.07
CA ASP A 61 -18.75 0.20 -10.96
C ASP A 61 -17.48 0.48 -10.16
N PHE A 62 -17.57 1.30 -9.12
CA PHE A 62 -16.46 1.57 -8.22
C PHE A 62 -15.94 0.28 -7.59
N ASN A 63 -16.85 -0.53 -7.03
CA ASN A 63 -16.47 -1.80 -6.40
C ASN A 63 -15.77 -2.72 -7.39
N ARG A 64 -16.26 -2.81 -8.61
CA ARG A 64 -15.67 -3.65 -9.66
C ARG A 64 -14.25 -3.17 -10.01
N GLN A 65 -14.08 -1.86 -10.23
CA GLN A 65 -12.77 -1.29 -10.56
C GLN A 65 -11.77 -1.47 -9.42
N CYS A 66 -12.19 -1.26 -8.18
CA CYS A 66 -11.32 -1.44 -7.03
C CYS A 66 -10.93 -2.91 -6.83
N ARG A 67 -11.86 -3.86 -7.03
CA ARG A 67 -11.52 -5.28 -6.96
C ARG A 67 -10.51 -5.67 -8.03
N LEU A 68 -10.65 -5.14 -9.24
CA LEU A 68 -9.68 -5.37 -10.31
C LEU A 68 -8.30 -4.81 -9.93
N LEU A 69 -8.27 -3.60 -9.37
CA LEU A 69 -7.02 -2.99 -8.92
C LEU A 69 -6.34 -3.86 -7.85
N LEU A 70 -7.09 -4.26 -6.82
CA LEU A 70 -6.53 -5.05 -5.72
C LEU A 70 -6.07 -6.42 -6.19
N SER A 71 -6.78 -7.03 -7.13
CA SER A 71 -6.36 -8.29 -7.76
C SER A 71 -5.06 -8.10 -8.52
N ASN A 72 -4.96 -7.04 -9.33
CA ASN A 72 -3.80 -6.80 -10.17
C ASN A 72 -2.54 -6.49 -9.38
N ILE A 73 -2.65 -5.82 -8.25
CA ILE A 73 -1.49 -5.50 -7.40
C ILE A 73 -1.12 -6.64 -6.43
N GLY A 74 -1.96 -7.67 -6.34
CA GLY A 74 -1.61 -8.88 -5.61
C GLY A 74 -2.09 -8.96 -4.17
N VAL A 75 -3.17 -8.26 -3.80
CA VAL A 75 -3.75 -8.36 -2.46
C VAL A 75 -4.47 -9.70 -2.31
N ARG A 76 -3.99 -10.54 -1.41
CA ARG A 76 -4.63 -11.82 -1.08
C ARG A 76 -5.31 -11.72 0.27
N ARG A 77 -6.21 -12.66 0.57
CA ARG A 77 -6.96 -12.66 1.83
C ARG A 77 -6.04 -12.67 3.06
N ASP A 78 -4.92 -13.37 2.98
CA ASP A 78 -3.95 -13.49 4.07
C ASP A 78 -2.86 -12.42 4.04
N SER A 79 -2.90 -11.49 3.08
CA SER A 79 -1.89 -10.45 2.97
C SER A 79 -1.93 -9.50 4.15
N LYS A 80 -0.77 -9.18 4.70
CA LYS A 80 -0.56 -8.02 5.55
C LYS A 80 -0.16 -6.89 4.63
N VAL A 81 -1.02 -5.89 4.49
CA VAL A 81 -0.82 -4.80 3.54
C VAL A 81 -0.42 -3.54 4.28
N VAL A 82 0.71 -2.97 3.91
CA VAL A 82 1.21 -1.74 4.52
C VAL A 82 1.26 -0.66 3.45
N PHE A 83 0.56 0.43 3.69
CA PHE A 83 0.59 1.60 2.82
C PHE A 83 1.48 2.68 3.43
N TYR A 84 2.25 3.36 2.59
CA TYR A 84 2.98 4.53 3.04
C TYR A 84 3.05 5.59 1.93
N ASP A 85 3.17 6.84 2.35
CA ASP A 85 3.52 7.98 1.52
C ASP A 85 4.72 8.68 2.17
N ASN A 86 4.92 9.98 1.94
CA ASN A 86 6.07 10.66 2.51
C ASN A 86 5.98 10.84 4.04
N ILE A 87 4.82 11.27 4.55
CA ILE A 87 4.66 11.69 5.94
C ILE A 87 3.34 11.25 6.57
N SER A 88 2.74 10.15 6.10
CA SER A 88 1.40 9.72 6.49
C SER A 88 0.33 10.79 6.14
N GLY A 89 0.41 11.29 4.90
CA GLY A 89 -0.46 12.36 4.42
C GLY A 89 -1.82 11.88 3.94
N ILE A 90 -2.12 12.06 2.63
CA ILE A 90 -3.47 11.82 2.09
C ILE A 90 -3.57 10.48 1.38
N SER A 91 -2.57 10.11 0.59
CA SER A 91 -2.71 8.96 -0.31
C SER A 91 -2.61 7.62 0.39
N ALA A 92 -1.72 7.46 1.37
CA ALA A 92 -1.61 6.21 2.10
C ALA A 92 -2.86 5.90 2.93
N PRO A 93 -3.46 6.86 3.66
CA PRO A 93 -4.73 6.59 4.34
C PRO A 93 -5.87 6.20 3.41
N ARG A 94 -5.88 6.67 2.15
CA ARG A 94 -6.87 6.22 1.16
C ARG A 94 -6.76 4.73 0.89
N GLY A 95 -5.54 4.21 0.80
CA GLY A 95 -5.31 2.78 0.62
C GLY A 95 -5.82 1.98 1.80
N VAL A 96 -5.55 2.43 3.02
CA VAL A 96 -6.04 1.78 4.24
C VAL A 96 -7.57 1.75 4.23
N TRP A 97 -8.20 2.89 3.95
CA TRP A 97 -9.66 2.98 3.86
C TRP A 97 -10.23 2.01 2.83
N LEU A 98 -9.61 1.95 1.66
CA LEU A 98 -10.07 1.10 0.57
C LEU A 98 -10.11 -0.38 0.99
N LEU A 99 -9.06 -0.86 1.65
CA LEU A 99 -9.03 -2.25 2.10
C LEU A 99 -10.05 -2.51 3.20
N LEU A 100 -10.20 -1.58 4.16
CA LEU A 100 -11.22 -1.70 5.19
C LEU A 100 -12.62 -1.74 4.60
N TYR A 101 -12.87 -0.95 3.55
CA TYR A 101 -14.15 -0.93 2.84
C TYR A 101 -14.49 -2.32 2.28
N PHE A 102 -13.50 -3.08 1.82
CA PHE A 102 -13.68 -4.44 1.32
C PHE A 102 -13.56 -5.51 2.41
N GLY A 103 -13.47 -5.11 3.67
CA GLY A 103 -13.40 -6.05 4.79
C GLY A 103 -12.04 -6.69 5.04
N HIS A 104 -10.98 -6.14 4.47
CA HIS A 104 -9.63 -6.65 4.70
C HIS A 104 -9.07 -6.05 5.98
N GLU A 105 -8.87 -6.89 7.01
CA GLU A 105 -8.53 -6.41 8.35
C GLU A 105 -7.02 -6.22 8.57
N HIS A 106 -6.18 -6.94 7.84
CA HIS A 106 -4.72 -6.88 8.01
C HIS A 106 -4.13 -5.77 7.15
N VAL A 107 -4.50 -4.54 7.44
CA VAL A 107 -4.04 -3.36 6.70
C VAL A 107 -3.48 -2.34 7.69
N TYR A 108 -2.37 -1.69 7.31
CA TYR A 108 -1.62 -0.80 8.19
C TYR A 108 -1.13 0.42 7.45
N LEU A 109 -1.03 1.53 8.19
CA LEU A 109 -0.39 2.76 7.75
C LEU A 109 0.99 2.85 8.42
N LEU A 110 2.03 3.08 7.63
CA LEU A 110 3.39 3.25 8.18
C LEU A 110 3.49 4.60 8.89
N ASP A 111 3.77 4.56 10.20
CA ASP A 111 3.91 5.77 11.00
C ASP A 111 5.10 6.61 10.50
N GLY A 112 4.83 7.89 10.26
CA GLY A 112 5.83 8.84 9.78
C GLY A 112 6.22 8.70 8.31
N GLY A 113 5.75 7.67 7.61
CA GLY A 113 5.97 7.47 6.19
C GLY A 113 7.43 7.28 5.81
N PHE A 114 7.73 7.52 4.53
CA PHE A 114 9.08 7.29 4.00
C PHE A 114 10.12 8.26 4.57
N GLU A 115 9.72 9.46 4.94
CA GLU A 115 10.66 10.41 5.56
C GLU A 115 11.21 9.88 6.88
N LYS A 116 10.34 9.31 7.73
CA LYS A 116 10.79 8.71 8.98
C LYS A 116 11.67 7.50 8.71
N TRP A 117 11.31 6.66 7.73
CA TRP A 117 12.09 5.50 7.32
C TRP A 117 13.53 5.90 6.97
N LYS A 118 13.70 6.94 6.13
CA LYS A 118 15.02 7.45 5.74
C LYS A 118 15.76 8.07 6.92
N ARG A 119 15.06 8.84 7.73
CA ARG A 119 15.66 9.51 8.89
C ARG A 119 16.25 8.51 9.86
N GLU A 120 15.64 7.34 9.99
CA GLU A 120 16.14 6.26 10.82
C GLU A 120 17.20 5.40 10.10
N LYS A 121 17.60 5.79 8.90
CA LYS A 121 18.64 5.13 8.10
C LYS A 121 18.35 3.66 7.82
N LEU A 122 17.08 3.32 7.65
CA LEU A 122 16.67 1.98 7.26
C LEU A 122 16.96 1.75 5.76
N PRO A 123 17.10 0.50 5.32
CA PRO A 123 17.46 0.20 3.92
C PRO A 123 16.47 0.78 2.91
N VAL A 124 17.01 1.27 1.80
CA VAL A 124 16.25 1.86 0.69
C VAL A 124 16.72 1.19 -0.60
N GLU A 125 15.79 0.90 -1.51
CA GLU A 125 16.14 0.40 -2.83
C GLU A 125 15.56 1.30 -3.93
N VAL A 126 16.09 1.17 -5.16
CA VAL A 126 15.62 1.96 -6.32
C VAL A 126 15.02 1.09 -7.41
N LYS A 127 15.16 -0.23 -7.35
CA LYS A 127 14.60 -1.11 -8.37
C LYS A 127 13.07 -1.15 -8.24
N SER A 128 12.38 -1.17 -9.37
CA SER A 128 10.93 -1.35 -9.39
C SER A 128 10.56 -2.80 -9.11
N ASN A 129 9.56 -3.01 -8.28
CA ASN A 129 9.06 -4.34 -7.99
C ASN A 129 7.78 -4.59 -8.81
N PRO A 130 7.62 -5.77 -9.41
CA PRO A 130 6.46 -6.06 -10.23
C PRO A 130 5.23 -6.34 -9.38
N PHE A 131 4.05 -6.10 -9.95
CA PHE A 131 2.81 -6.60 -9.38
C PHE A 131 2.75 -8.12 -9.61
N ARG A 132 2.13 -8.82 -8.66
CA ARG A 132 1.91 -10.28 -8.76
C ARG A 132 0.41 -10.53 -8.68
N PRO A 133 -0.31 -10.44 -9.81
CA PRO A 133 -1.77 -10.54 -9.81
C PRO A 133 -2.29 -11.80 -9.16
N VAL A 134 -3.40 -11.65 -8.45
CA VAL A 134 -4.13 -12.74 -7.80
C VAL A 134 -5.63 -12.49 -8.00
N HIS A 135 -6.46 -13.38 -7.49
CA HIS A 135 -7.90 -13.14 -7.44
C HIS A 135 -8.27 -12.62 -6.05
N PHE A 136 -8.63 -11.36 -6.01
CA PHE A 136 -9.01 -10.70 -4.75
C PHE A 136 -10.45 -11.06 -4.37
#